data_4d55d3a590eba76aeed301d6bacea0be
#
_entry.id   4d55d3a590eba76aeed301d6bacea0be
#
_cell.length_a   1.000
_cell.length_b   1.000
_cell.length_c   1.000
_cell.angle_alpha   90.00
_cell.angle_beta   90.00
_cell.angle_gamma   90.00
#
_symmetry.space_group_name_H-M   'P 1'
#
loop_
_entity.id
_entity.type
_entity.pdbx_description
1 polymer ?
#
loop_
_entity_poly.entity_id
_entity_poly.type
_entity_poly.pdbx_seq_one_letter_code
_entity_poly.pdbx_strand_id
1 'polypeptide(L)'
;GNLIVAFVGAILSMVIGFILTMIVYKDKTEPAADGKTGPDTEDQSSTQETSAETGKTSKADGNIASNNGQPAAPLVKKLEIASPLTGKIIQQEDMQDEAFASGVLGKGVAIQPEDGKVYAPADGEISVLFPTFHAIGIQTESGAELLIHIGLNTVQLEGRGFTPKVHQGDKITKGQLIMEFDKDLIEKEGYSTETPVLVSNADDYMDIIAEKADHTEAGGNLLTIIC
;
A
#
# COMPACT_ATOMS: atom_id res chain seq x y z
N GLY A 1 -15.28 -1.56 -35.61
CA GLY A 1 -14.15 -0.99 -34.84
C GLY A 1 -14.51 -0.45 -33.47
N ASN A 2 -15.83 -0.38 -33.05
CA ASN A 2 -16.17 0.30 -31.79
C ASN A 2 -16.65 -0.63 -30.66
N LEU A 3 -16.70 -1.94 -30.90
CA LEU A 3 -17.21 -2.88 -29.90
C LEU A 3 -16.17 -3.18 -28.80
N ILE A 4 -14.89 -3.24 -29.17
CA ILE A 4 -13.77 -3.54 -28.24
C ILE A 4 -13.56 -2.35 -27.29
N VAL A 5 -13.63 -1.11 -27.78
CA VAL A 5 -13.48 0.11 -26.95
C VAL A 5 -14.62 0.23 -25.93
N ALA A 6 -15.84 -0.16 -26.31
CA ALA A 6 -16.97 -0.15 -25.39
C ALA A 6 -16.87 -1.23 -24.28
N PHE A 7 -16.27 -2.39 -24.58
CA PHE A 7 -16.06 -3.44 -23.60
C PHE A 7 -14.95 -3.11 -22.59
N VAL A 8 -13.85 -2.51 -23.05
CA VAL A 8 -12.75 -2.05 -22.19
C VAL A 8 -13.24 -0.95 -21.23
N GLY A 9 -14.03 0.01 -21.75
CA GLY A 9 -14.63 1.06 -20.92
C GLY A 9 -15.61 0.54 -19.86
N ALA A 10 -16.36 -0.52 -20.15
CA ALA A 10 -17.31 -1.10 -19.21
C ALA A 10 -16.62 -1.88 -18.08
N ILE A 11 -15.51 -2.58 -18.39
CA ILE A 11 -14.72 -3.32 -17.41
C ILE A 11 -13.97 -2.33 -16.51
N LEU A 12 -13.38 -1.28 -17.07
CA LEU A 12 -12.70 -0.23 -16.31
C LEU A 12 -13.68 0.50 -15.37
N SER A 13 -14.89 0.80 -15.82
CA SER A 13 -15.96 1.38 -14.99
C SER A 13 -16.38 0.44 -13.85
N MET A 14 -16.35 -0.87 -14.07
CA MET A 14 -16.69 -1.87 -13.04
C MET A 14 -15.59 -1.99 -11.99
N VAL A 15 -14.31 -1.93 -12.37
CA VAL A 15 -13.16 -1.96 -11.46
C VAL A 15 -13.10 -0.69 -10.62
N ILE A 16 -13.25 0.49 -11.23
CA ILE A 16 -13.28 1.78 -10.54
C ILE A 16 -14.49 1.86 -9.61
N GLY A 17 -15.67 1.42 -10.06
CA GLY A 17 -16.88 1.36 -9.24
C GLY A 17 -16.75 0.43 -8.05
N PHE A 18 -16.04 -0.70 -8.18
CA PHE A 18 -15.81 -1.64 -7.11
C PHE A 18 -14.82 -1.10 -6.06
N ILE A 19 -13.73 -0.47 -6.50
CA ILE A 19 -12.77 0.19 -5.63
C ILE A 19 -13.44 1.34 -4.87
N LEU A 20 -14.20 2.21 -5.55
CA LEU A 20 -14.93 3.30 -4.90
C LEU A 20 -16.00 2.78 -3.91
N THR A 21 -16.69 1.68 -4.25
CA THR A 21 -17.70 1.10 -3.38
C THR A 21 -17.07 0.47 -2.13
N MET A 22 -15.90 -0.15 -2.25
CA MET A 22 -15.16 -0.70 -1.10
C MET A 22 -14.65 0.39 -0.16
N ILE A 23 -14.13 1.50 -0.70
CA ILE A 23 -13.69 2.66 0.09
C ILE A 23 -14.87 3.28 0.86
N VAL A 24 -16.01 3.46 0.19
CA VAL A 24 -17.23 4.03 0.81
C VAL A 24 -17.89 3.06 1.82
N TYR A 25 -17.73 1.74 1.61
CA TYR A 25 -18.30 0.76 2.55
C TYR A 25 -17.49 0.62 3.85
N LYS A 26 -16.17 0.87 3.81
CA LYS A 26 -15.29 0.84 5.00
C LYS A 26 -15.63 1.97 5.98
N ASP A 27 -16.12 3.12 5.50
CA ASP A 27 -16.53 4.26 6.35
C ASP A 27 -17.90 4.06 7.05
N LYS A 28 -18.65 3.00 6.73
CA LYS A 28 -20.00 2.75 7.28
C LYS A 28 -20.12 1.60 8.27
N THR A 29 -19.04 0.89 8.58
CA THR A 29 -19.07 -0.21 9.55
C THR A 29 -18.41 0.15 10.87
N GLU A 30 -18.89 1.22 11.53
CA GLU A 30 -18.85 1.26 12.98
C GLU A 30 -20.14 0.60 13.51
N PRO A 31 -20.07 -0.40 14.40
CA PRO A 31 -21.27 -0.98 14.99
C PRO A 31 -21.86 0.00 15.99
N ALA A 32 -23.06 0.48 15.71
CA ALA A 32 -23.89 1.14 16.68
C ALA A 32 -24.18 0.17 17.84
N ALA A 33 -23.64 0.47 19.00
CA ALA A 33 -24.02 -0.15 20.26
C ALA A 33 -25.47 0.22 20.57
N ASP A 34 -26.38 -0.73 20.44
CA ASP A 34 -27.75 -0.57 20.94
C ASP A 34 -27.81 -0.99 22.41
N GLY A 35 -28.23 -0.05 23.21
CA GLY A 35 -28.42 -0.22 24.63
C GLY A 35 -29.72 -0.88 25.01
N LYS A 36 -29.72 -1.61 26.11
CA LYS A 36 -30.89 -1.62 27.01
C LYS A 36 -30.56 -2.14 28.41
N THR A 37 -30.79 -1.23 29.29
CA THR A 37 -31.48 -1.27 30.62
C THR A 37 -30.98 -2.20 31.74
N GLY A 38 -30.57 -1.64 32.75
CA GLY A 38 -30.37 -1.67 34.14
C GLY A 38 -31.26 -2.56 35.03
N PRO A 39 -31.30 -2.48 36.37
CA PRO A 39 -30.79 -1.42 37.24
C PRO A 39 -30.05 -1.92 38.55
N ASP A 40 -29.41 -0.94 39.22
CA ASP A 40 -29.21 -0.82 40.69
C ASP A 40 -28.37 -1.86 41.49
N THR A 41 -27.31 -1.43 42.10
CA THR A 41 -27.24 -1.13 43.55
C THR A 41 -25.86 -0.56 43.92
N GLU A 42 -25.93 0.43 44.77
CA GLU A 42 -24.96 1.16 45.59
C GLU A 42 -23.87 0.28 46.28
N ASP A 43 -22.68 0.76 46.50
CA ASP A 43 -22.24 1.39 47.74
C ASP A 43 -20.72 1.71 47.75
N GLN A 44 -20.44 2.90 48.03
CA GLN A 44 -19.50 3.59 48.91
C GLN A 44 -18.05 3.10 49.14
N SER A 45 -17.25 4.13 49.08
CA SER A 45 -16.30 4.62 50.14
C SER A 45 -14.83 4.26 49.95
N SER A 46 -14.13 5.25 49.74
CA SER A 46 -13.29 6.15 50.55
C SER A 46 -11.80 5.87 50.55
N THR A 47 -11.16 6.99 50.33
CA THR A 47 -10.09 7.69 51.08
C THR A 47 -8.65 7.22 50.84
N GLN A 48 -7.94 8.18 50.31
CA GLN A 48 -6.94 9.10 50.90
C GLN A 48 -5.52 8.54 51.03
N GLU A 49 -4.68 9.29 50.41
CA GLU A 49 -3.55 10.15 50.92
C GLU A 49 -2.27 9.38 51.25
N THR A 50 -1.11 9.81 51.02
CA THR A 50 -0.33 11.05 50.95
C THR A 50 1.17 10.74 50.83
N SER A 51 1.86 11.74 50.31
CA SER A 51 3.17 12.33 50.69
C SER A 51 4.45 11.58 50.29
N ALA A 52 5.25 12.23 49.44
CA ALA A 52 6.31 13.19 49.75
C ALA A 52 7.57 12.50 50.31
N GLU A 53 8.74 12.76 49.92
CA GLU A 53 9.64 13.89 49.88
C GLU A 53 11.09 13.46 49.59
N THR A 54 11.79 14.36 48.93
CA THR A 54 13.18 14.82 49.07
C THR A 54 14.32 13.85 48.77
N GLY A 55 15.28 14.20 47.96
CA GLY A 55 16.03 15.41 47.79
C GLY A 55 17.49 15.08 47.49
N LYS A 56 18.13 15.94 46.79
CA LYS A 56 19.51 16.45 46.81
C LYS A 56 20.36 16.25 45.58
N THR A 57 20.44 17.34 44.87
CA THR A 57 21.62 18.11 44.38
C THR A 57 22.98 17.41 44.32
N SER A 58 23.62 17.50 43.17
CA SER A 58 24.97 18.04 43.07
C SER A 58 25.22 18.65 41.67
N LYS A 59 25.84 19.84 41.73
CA LYS A 59 26.36 20.68 40.67
C LYS A 59 27.65 20.09 40.11
N ALA A 60 27.91 20.32 38.82
CA ALA A 60 29.09 21.05 38.34
C ALA A 60 29.16 21.09 36.81
N ASP A 61 29.19 22.30 36.29
CA ASP A 61 30.11 22.94 35.33
C ASP A 61 30.17 22.31 33.93
N GLY A 62 29.59 22.93 32.93
CA GLY A 62 30.22 24.12 32.29
C GLY A 62 30.95 23.69 31.03
N ASN A 63 30.26 23.70 29.87
CA ASN A 63 30.91 24.11 28.63
C ASN A 63 29.86 24.65 27.65
N ILE A 64 29.91 25.97 27.45
CA ILE A 64 29.13 26.69 26.45
C ILE A 64 29.86 26.52 25.13
N ALA A 65 29.46 25.60 24.31
CA ALA A 65 29.79 25.58 22.90
C ALA A 65 28.65 26.26 22.15
N SER A 66 28.93 27.49 21.73
CA SER A 66 28.12 28.28 20.81
C SER A 66 27.84 27.47 19.53
N ASN A 67 26.63 26.96 19.40
CA ASN A 67 26.19 26.40 18.15
C ASN A 67 25.34 27.43 17.43
N ASN A 68 25.93 27.99 16.35
CA ASN A 68 25.26 28.84 15.39
C ASN A 68 23.92 28.26 15.03
N GLY A 69 22.84 29.00 15.36
CA GLY A 69 21.47 28.66 15.00
C GLY A 69 21.26 28.73 13.50
N GLN A 70 21.59 27.67 12.81
CA GLN A 70 21.04 27.40 11.49
C GLN A 70 19.68 26.76 11.73
N PRO A 71 18.57 27.29 11.19
CA PRO A 71 17.28 26.66 11.31
C PRO A 71 17.42 25.23 10.76
N ALA A 72 17.16 24.23 11.58
CA ALA A 72 17.06 22.87 11.09
C ALA A 72 16.00 22.84 10.00
N ALA A 73 16.38 22.47 8.79
CA ALA A 73 15.43 22.23 7.72
C ALA A 73 14.37 21.25 8.24
N PRO A 74 13.09 21.44 7.92
CA PRO A 74 12.05 20.54 8.36
C PRO A 74 12.44 19.11 7.95
N LEU A 75 12.44 18.19 8.90
CA LEU A 75 12.70 16.78 8.66
C LEU A 75 11.52 16.23 7.84
N VAL A 76 11.69 16.19 6.53
CA VAL A 76 10.71 15.57 5.61
C VAL A 76 10.73 14.07 5.89
N LYS A 77 9.60 13.53 6.32
CA LYS A 77 9.44 12.09 6.51
C LYS A 77 9.40 11.42 5.14
N LYS A 78 10.19 10.36 4.98
CA LYS A 78 10.25 9.53 3.78
C LYS A 78 9.84 8.12 4.12
N LEU A 79 9.03 7.50 3.26
CA LEU A 79 8.65 6.10 3.35
C LEU A 79 9.17 5.42 2.09
N GLU A 80 9.87 4.30 2.28
CA GLU A 80 10.41 3.51 1.17
C GLU A 80 9.50 2.31 0.91
N ILE A 81 9.10 2.14 -0.34
CA ILE A 81 8.34 1.00 -0.84
C ILE A 81 9.30 0.15 -1.67
N ALA A 82 9.47 -1.10 -1.24
CA ALA A 82 10.32 -2.03 -1.93
C ALA A 82 9.70 -2.54 -3.22
N SER A 83 10.53 -2.98 -4.15
CA SER A 83 10.05 -3.67 -5.34
C SER A 83 9.41 -5.02 -4.97
N PRO A 84 8.17 -5.27 -5.39
CA PRO A 84 7.53 -6.56 -5.19
C PRO A 84 8.01 -7.64 -6.16
N LEU A 85 8.70 -7.27 -7.25
CA LEU A 85 9.16 -8.17 -8.30
C LEU A 85 10.60 -7.83 -8.72
N THR A 86 11.26 -8.82 -9.30
CA THR A 86 12.51 -8.63 -10.05
C THR A 86 12.18 -8.40 -11.51
N GLY A 87 12.76 -7.37 -12.13
CA GLY A 87 12.56 -7.10 -13.56
C GLY A 87 12.90 -5.68 -14.00
N LYS A 88 12.58 -5.40 -15.26
CA LYS A 88 12.79 -4.08 -15.87
C LYS A 88 11.75 -3.09 -15.37
N ILE A 89 12.19 -1.90 -14.93
CA ILE A 89 11.30 -0.79 -14.55
C ILE A 89 10.78 -0.08 -15.81
N ILE A 90 9.48 0.21 -15.82
CA ILE A 90 8.79 1.00 -16.82
C ILE A 90 8.22 2.22 -16.11
N GLN A 91 8.61 3.42 -16.52
CA GLN A 91 8.10 4.65 -15.93
C GLN A 91 6.61 4.80 -16.22
N GLN A 92 5.90 5.53 -15.37
CA GLN A 92 4.43 5.60 -15.44
C GLN A 92 3.92 6.06 -16.80
N GLU A 93 4.52 7.08 -17.38
CA GLU A 93 4.18 7.64 -18.68
C GLU A 93 4.42 6.69 -19.87
N ASP A 94 5.26 5.67 -19.68
CA ASP A 94 5.62 4.66 -20.70
C ASP A 94 4.81 3.37 -20.58
N MET A 95 3.87 3.26 -19.60
CA MET A 95 3.02 2.09 -19.45
C MET A 95 2.11 1.89 -20.67
N GLN A 96 1.88 0.62 -21.03
CA GLN A 96 1.06 0.28 -22.19
C GLN A 96 -0.43 0.61 -22.04
N ASP A 97 -0.95 0.56 -20.83
CA ASP A 97 -2.36 0.84 -20.52
C ASP A 97 -2.53 2.28 -20.07
N GLU A 98 -3.37 3.05 -20.79
CA GLU A 98 -3.62 4.48 -20.54
C GLU A 98 -4.20 4.76 -19.14
N ALA A 99 -4.97 3.83 -18.56
CA ALA A 99 -5.53 4.02 -17.22
C ALA A 99 -4.43 4.07 -16.14
N PHE A 100 -3.36 3.29 -16.31
CA PHE A 100 -2.21 3.33 -15.44
C PHE A 100 -1.26 4.48 -15.80
N ALA A 101 -0.98 4.69 -17.08
CA ALA A 101 -0.08 5.74 -17.56
C ALA A 101 -0.56 7.16 -17.20
N SER A 102 -1.87 7.40 -17.21
CA SER A 102 -2.46 8.71 -16.86
C SER A 102 -2.36 9.09 -15.39
N GLY A 103 -2.05 8.14 -14.51
CA GLY A 103 -1.99 8.37 -13.06
C GLY A 103 -3.34 8.44 -12.35
N VAL A 104 -4.46 8.20 -13.04
CA VAL A 104 -5.81 8.26 -12.45
C VAL A 104 -6.04 7.17 -11.38
N LEU A 105 -5.28 6.07 -11.45
CA LEU A 105 -5.34 4.97 -10.49
C LEU A 105 -4.27 5.07 -9.38
N GLY A 106 -3.48 6.14 -9.37
CA GLY A 106 -2.40 6.37 -8.44
C GLY A 106 -1.08 6.69 -9.13
N LYS A 107 -0.01 6.90 -8.36
CA LYS A 107 1.34 7.19 -8.86
C LYS A 107 2.30 6.04 -8.58
N GLY A 108 3.18 5.75 -9.54
CA GLY A 108 4.19 4.71 -9.37
C GLY A 108 4.90 4.32 -10.64
N VAL A 109 5.19 3.05 -10.80
CA VAL A 109 5.88 2.46 -11.96
C VAL A 109 5.24 1.13 -12.32
N ALA A 110 5.57 0.58 -13.50
CA ALA A 110 5.34 -0.82 -13.77
C ALA A 110 6.68 -1.58 -13.78
N ILE A 111 6.59 -2.89 -13.62
CA ILE A 111 7.71 -3.82 -13.73
C ILE A 111 7.38 -4.83 -14.81
N GLN A 112 8.30 -5.02 -15.80
CA GLN A 112 8.28 -6.17 -16.68
C GLN A 112 8.97 -7.32 -15.95
N PRO A 113 8.23 -8.31 -15.42
CA PRO A 113 8.80 -9.29 -14.50
C PRO A 113 9.68 -10.32 -15.23
N GLU A 114 10.74 -10.74 -14.57
CA GLU A 114 11.62 -11.81 -15.02
C GLU A 114 11.13 -13.18 -14.57
N ASP A 115 10.50 -13.24 -13.39
CA ASP A 115 9.88 -14.46 -12.85
C ASP A 115 8.43 -14.22 -12.42
N GLY A 116 7.75 -15.28 -11.96
CA GLY A 116 6.35 -15.25 -11.57
C GLY A 116 6.14 -15.12 -10.06
N LYS A 117 6.95 -14.36 -9.34
CA LYS A 117 6.85 -14.22 -7.88
C LYS A 117 6.62 -12.78 -7.47
N VAL A 118 5.64 -12.58 -6.59
CA VAL A 118 5.32 -11.27 -6.00
C VAL A 118 5.57 -11.31 -4.50
N TYR A 119 6.37 -10.38 -4.02
CA TYR A 119 6.71 -10.23 -2.61
C TYR A 119 6.08 -8.99 -2.02
N ALA A 120 5.80 -9.01 -0.72
CA ALA A 120 5.27 -7.86 0.00
C ALA A 120 6.26 -6.68 -0.04
N PRO A 121 5.87 -5.50 -0.56
CA PRO A 121 6.77 -4.34 -0.69
C PRO A 121 6.99 -3.59 0.62
N ALA A 122 6.15 -3.83 1.62
CA ALA A 122 6.19 -3.22 2.94
C ALA A 122 5.46 -4.11 3.95
N ASP A 123 5.63 -3.82 5.24
CA ASP A 123 4.79 -4.37 6.30
C ASP A 123 3.37 -3.77 6.20
N GLY A 124 2.35 -4.60 6.43
CA GLY A 124 0.96 -4.15 6.30
C GLY A 124 -0.07 -5.27 6.32
N GLU A 125 -1.18 -5.02 5.64
CA GLU A 125 -2.31 -5.94 5.53
C GLU A 125 -2.78 -6.04 4.06
N ILE A 126 -3.19 -7.21 3.63
CA ILE A 126 -3.87 -7.39 2.33
C ILE A 126 -5.27 -6.79 2.44
N SER A 127 -5.41 -5.54 2.02
CA SER A 127 -6.69 -4.82 2.08
C SER A 127 -7.71 -5.36 1.07
N VAL A 128 -7.23 -5.74 -0.12
CA VAL A 128 -8.03 -6.35 -1.19
C VAL A 128 -7.24 -7.45 -1.88
N LEU A 129 -7.85 -8.61 -2.05
CA LEU A 129 -7.39 -9.64 -2.97
C LEU A 129 -8.53 -9.89 -3.97
N PHE A 130 -8.31 -9.50 -5.23
CA PHE A 130 -9.35 -9.64 -6.25
C PHE A 130 -9.70 -11.12 -6.49
N PRO A 131 -10.97 -11.46 -6.76
CA PRO A 131 -11.41 -12.86 -6.90
C PRO A 131 -10.67 -13.64 -7.98
N THR A 132 -10.16 -12.97 -9.00
CA THR A 132 -9.34 -13.55 -10.08
C THR A 132 -7.84 -13.41 -9.83
N PHE A 133 -7.43 -12.97 -8.65
CA PHE A 133 -6.05 -12.88 -8.13
C PHE A 133 -5.08 -12.03 -8.98
N HIS A 134 -5.56 -11.38 -10.04
CA HIS A 134 -4.73 -10.54 -10.92
C HIS A 134 -4.32 -9.23 -10.27
N ALA A 135 -5.00 -8.80 -9.21
CA ALA A 135 -4.69 -7.55 -8.51
C ALA A 135 -4.76 -7.72 -6.98
N ILE A 136 -3.85 -7.02 -6.30
CA ILE A 136 -3.67 -7.05 -4.86
C ILE A 136 -3.61 -5.61 -4.35
N GLY A 137 -4.47 -5.28 -3.39
CA GLY A 137 -4.38 -4.04 -2.61
C GLY A 137 -3.71 -4.31 -1.27
N ILE A 138 -2.80 -3.44 -0.87
CA ILE A 138 -2.07 -3.53 0.40
C ILE A 138 -2.21 -2.20 1.14
N GLN A 139 -2.69 -2.26 2.38
CA GLN A 139 -2.63 -1.15 3.32
C GLN A 139 -1.34 -1.29 4.13
N THR A 140 -0.38 -0.40 3.92
CA THR A 140 0.87 -0.43 4.69
C THR A 140 0.68 0.08 6.10
N GLU A 141 1.53 -0.33 7.06
CA GLU A 141 1.52 0.23 8.42
C GLU A 141 1.83 1.73 8.44
N SER A 142 2.51 2.24 7.42
CA SER A 142 2.83 3.67 7.27
C SER A 142 1.69 4.51 6.71
N GLY A 143 0.57 3.89 6.28
CA GLY A 143 -0.62 4.54 5.75
C GLY A 143 -0.70 4.60 4.22
N ALA A 144 0.34 4.15 3.50
CA ALA A 144 0.27 4.09 2.04
C ALA A 144 -0.62 2.93 1.59
N GLU A 145 -1.47 3.21 0.60
CA GLU A 145 -2.29 2.21 -0.07
C GLU A 145 -1.64 1.84 -1.39
N LEU A 146 -1.25 0.58 -1.52
CA LEU A 146 -0.55 0.08 -2.69
C LEU A 146 -1.48 -0.79 -3.53
N LEU A 147 -1.41 -0.63 -4.85
CA LEU A 147 -2.02 -1.51 -5.82
C LEU A 147 -0.92 -2.20 -6.64
N ILE A 148 -0.93 -3.53 -6.67
CA ILE A 148 -0.12 -4.35 -7.56
C ILE A 148 -1.07 -5.04 -8.53
N HIS A 149 -0.96 -4.73 -9.82
CA HIS A 149 -1.81 -5.31 -10.86
C HIS A 149 -0.97 -6.19 -11.79
N ILE A 150 -1.09 -7.50 -11.68
CA ILE A 150 -0.22 -8.48 -12.34
C ILE A 150 -0.67 -8.70 -13.78
N GLY A 151 0.11 -8.18 -14.71
CA GLY A 151 -0.20 -8.19 -16.15
C GLY A 151 -1.33 -7.24 -16.55
N LEU A 152 -1.53 -7.04 -17.83
CA LEU A 152 -2.59 -6.19 -18.37
C LEU A 152 -3.72 -7.06 -18.92
N ASN A 153 -4.98 -6.71 -18.57
CA ASN A 153 -6.19 -7.45 -18.94
C ASN A 153 -6.26 -8.91 -18.42
N THR A 154 -5.42 -9.30 -17.50
CA THR A 154 -5.31 -10.66 -16.95
C THR A 154 -6.51 -11.09 -16.09
N VAL A 155 -7.42 -10.17 -15.77
CA VAL A 155 -8.76 -10.50 -15.23
C VAL A 155 -9.51 -11.49 -16.10
N GLN A 156 -9.28 -11.49 -17.41
CA GLN A 156 -9.89 -12.41 -18.40
C GLN A 156 -9.41 -13.85 -18.25
N LEU A 157 -8.33 -14.08 -17.50
CA LEU A 157 -7.85 -15.43 -17.18
C LEU A 157 -8.68 -16.12 -16.10
N GLU A 158 -9.60 -15.37 -15.45
CA GLU A 158 -10.50 -15.89 -14.41
C GLU A 158 -9.77 -16.64 -13.29
N GLY A 159 -8.56 -16.17 -12.93
CA GLY A 159 -7.71 -16.76 -11.89
C GLY A 159 -6.76 -17.86 -12.37
N ARG A 160 -6.85 -18.27 -13.63
CA ARG A 160 -5.91 -19.26 -14.20
C ARG A 160 -4.49 -18.69 -14.24
N GLY A 161 -3.53 -19.46 -13.74
CA GLY A 161 -2.13 -19.06 -13.68
C GLY A 161 -1.78 -18.22 -12.46
N PHE A 162 -2.67 -17.98 -11.52
CA PHE A 162 -2.40 -17.27 -10.27
C PHE A 162 -2.54 -18.20 -9.07
N THR A 163 -1.58 -18.10 -8.14
CA THR A 163 -1.55 -18.91 -6.91
C THR A 163 -1.27 -18.00 -5.72
N PRO A 164 -2.31 -17.48 -5.06
CA PRO A 164 -2.14 -16.63 -3.89
C PRO A 164 -1.53 -17.43 -2.72
N LYS A 165 -0.66 -16.77 -1.95
CA LYS A 165 -0.05 -17.31 -0.73
C LYS A 165 -0.63 -16.67 0.52
N VAL A 166 -1.55 -15.75 0.34
CA VAL A 166 -2.22 -14.94 1.37
C VAL A 166 -3.70 -14.82 1.06
N HIS A 167 -4.46 -14.36 2.04
CA HIS A 167 -5.88 -14.06 1.93
C HIS A 167 -6.12 -12.57 2.23
N GLN A 168 -7.26 -12.06 1.82
CA GLN A 168 -7.67 -10.72 2.24
C GLN A 168 -7.81 -10.65 3.76
N GLY A 169 -7.27 -9.60 4.37
CA GLY A 169 -7.19 -9.41 5.82
C GLY A 169 -5.93 -9.97 6.48
N ASP A 170 -5.09 -10.72 5.75
CA ASP A 170 -3.84 -11.24 6.30
C ASP A 170 -2.84 -10.11 6.54
N LYS A 171 -2.16 -10.16 7.68
CA LYS A 171 -0.98 -9.33 7.96
C LYS A 171 0.22 -9.91 7.20
N ILE A 172 0.97 -9.03 6.58
CA ILE A 172 2.16 -9.36 5.79
C ILE A 172 3.38 -8.60 6.28
N THR A 173 4.55 -9.20 6.07
CA THR A 173 5.84 -8.55 6.34
C THR A 173 6.59 -8.31 5.05
N LYS A 174 7.35 -7.22 4.97
CA LYS A 174 8.20 -6.88 3.82
C LYS A 174 9.05 -8.07 3.41
N GLY A 175 9.04 -8.41 2.11
CA GLY A 175 9.77 -9.55 1.54
C GLY A 175 9.07 -10.91 1.66
N GLN A 176 7.89 -10.99 2.28
CA GLN A 176 7.07 -12.20 2.29
C GLN A 176 6.54 -12.50 0.89
N LEU A 177 6.64 -13.75 0.42
CA LEU A 177 5.99 -14.19 -0.83
C LEU A 177 4.48 -14.15 -0.65
N ILE A 178 3.78 -13.34 -1.48
CA ILE A 178 2.32 -13.13 -1.38
C ILE A 178 1.55 -13.70 -2.56
N MET A 179 2.20 -13.86 -3.71
CA MET A 179 1.58 -14.43 -4.92
C MET A 179 2.62 -15.13 -5.78
N GLU A 180 2.23 -16.20 -6.44
CA GLU A 180 2.92 -16.75 -7.60
C GLU A 180 2.02 -16.69 -8.83
N PHE A 181 2.58 -16.45 -10.00
CA PHE A 181 1.84 -16.46 -11.25
C PHE A 181 2.63 -17.15 -12.38
N ASP A 182 1.92 -17.76 -13.29
CA ASP A 182 2.49 -18.43 -14.46
C ASP A 182 2.64 -17.42 -15.60
N LYS A 183 3.84 -16.83 -15.68
CA LYS A 183 4.20 -15.85 -16.70
C LYS A 183 4.03 -16.39 -18.11
N ASP A 184 4.48 -17.65 -18.34
CA ASP A 184 4.42 -18.27 -19.67
C ASP A 184 2.97 -18.50 -20.10
N LEU A 185 2.09 -18.87 -19.17
CA LEU A 185 0.66 -18.99 -19.44
C LEU A 185 0.05 -17.63 -19.83
N ILE A 186 0.35 -16.57 -19.09
CA ILE A 186 -0.16 -15.22 -19.36
C ILE A 186 0.25 -14.79 -20.77
N GLU A 187 1.53 -14.93 -21.11
CA GLU A 187 2.07 -14.58 -22.44
C GLU A 187 1.47 -15.46 -23.56
N LYS A 188 1.31 -16.76 -23.32
CA LYS A 188 0.71 -17.70 -24.27
C LYS A 188 -0.76 -17.39 -24.56
N GLU A 189 -1.50 -16.92 -23.58
CA GLU A 189 -2.90 -16.48 -23.73
C GLU A 189 -2.99 -15.08 -24.39
N GLY A 190 -1.85 -14.45 -24.71
CA GLY A 190 -1.78 -13.18 -25.45
C GLY A 190 -1.86 -11.93 -24.57
N TYR A 191 -1.66 -12.06 -23.26
CA TYR A 191 -1.66 -10.93 -22.33
C TYR A 191 -0.25 -10.45 -22.03
N SER A 192 -0.12 -9.15 -21.70
CA SER A 192 1.13 -8.58 -21.22
C SER A 192 1.34 -8.97 -19.76
N THR A 193 2.59 -9.24 -19.39
CA THR A 193 3.00 -9.44 -17.98
C THR A 193 3.46 -8.16 -17.31
N GLU A 194 3.43 -7.01 -18.00
CA GLU A 194 3.67 -5.69 -17.41
C GLU A 194 2.81 -5.52 -16.14
N THR A 195 3.47 -5.26 -15.02
CA THR A 195 2.86 -5.27 -13.69
C THR A 195 2.95 -3.89 -13.04
N PRO A 196 1.91 -3.04 -13.13
CA PRO A 196 1.81 -1.78 -12.40
C PRO A 196 1.90 -1.97 -10.87
N VAL A 197 2.70 -1.10 -10.22
CA VAL A 197 2.88 -0.97 -8.78
C VAL A 197 2.66 0.50 -8.42
N LEU A 198 1.52 0.81 -7.83
CA LEU A 198 1.06 2.18 -7.63
C LEU A 198 0.75 2.46 -6.16
N VAL A 199 0.92 3.72 -5.76
CA VAL A 199 0.36 4.28 -4.53
C VAL A 199 -1.00 4.88 -4.89
N SER A 200 -2.10 4.23 -4.51
CA SER A 200 -3.46 4.63 -4.91
C SER A 200 -3.97 5.86 -4.17
N ASN A 201 -3.50 6.10 -2.94
CA ASN A 201 -3.79 7.31 -2.17
C ASN A 201 -2.67 8.36 -2.32
N ALA A 202 -2.11 8.52 -3.53
CA ALA A 202 -0.98 9.42 -3.79
C ALA A 202 -1.25 10.90 -3.43
N ASP A 203 -2.51 11.32 -3.47
CA ASP A 203 -2.95 12.69 -3.13
C ASP A 203 -2.80 13.02 -1.64
N ASP A 204 -2.63 12.01 -0.77
CA ASP A 204 -2.38 12.20 0.67
C ASP A 204 -0.92 12.58 0.97
N TYR A 205 -0.04 12.56 -0.03
CA TYR A 205 1.39 12.77 0.11
C TYR A 205 1.88 13.96 -0.69
N MET A 206 3.02 14.54 -0.26
CA MET A 206 3.64 15.67 -0.96
C MET A 206 4.15 15.25 -2.34
N ASP A 207 4.76 14.06 -2.44
CA ASP A 207 5.25 13.51 -3.70
C ASP A 207 5.50 12.01 -3.61
N ILE A 208 5.47 11.34 -4.77
CA ILE A 208 5.85 9.94 -4.96
C ILE A 208 6.99 9.92 -5.99
N ILE A 209 8.17 9.56 -5.53
CA ILE A 209 9.37 9.54 -6.35
C ILE A 209 9.66 8.11 -6.76
N ALA A 210 9.59 7.83 -8.05
CA ALA A 210 9.93 6.53 -8.62
C ALA A 210 11.46 6.37 -8.76
N GLU A 211 11.94 5.13 -8.59
CA GLU A 211 13.32 4.77 -8.93
C GLU A 211 13.53 4.93 -10.44
N LYS A 212 14.68 5.51 -10.80
CA LYS A 212 15.05 5.80 -12.20
C LYS A 212 15.97 4.77 -12.82
N ALA A 213 16.31 3.72 -12.08
CA ALA A 213 17.06 2.60 -12.64
C ALA A 213 16.25 1.88 -13.72
N ASP A 214 16.91 1.26 -14.66
CA ASP A 214 16.25 0.46 -15.70
C ASP A 214 15.78 -0.90 -15.17
N HIS A 215 16.30 -1.35 -14.05
CA HIS A 215 16.06 -2.68 -13.47
C HIS A 215 15.99 -2.62 -11.94
N THR A 216 15.21 -3.52 -11.35
CA THR A 216 15.10 -3.70 -9.91
C THR A 216 15.10 -5.18 -9.53
N GLU A 217 15.64 -5.48 -8.35
CA GLU A 217 15.49 -6.76 -7.68
C GLU A 217 14.33 -6.68 -6.69
N ALA A 218 13.62 -7.78 -6.46
CA ALA A 218 12.62 -7.86 -5.41
C ALA A 218 13.25 -7.49 -4.05
N GLY A 219 12.60 -6.57 -3.32
CA GLY A 219 13.11 -6.03 -2.06
C GLY A 219 13.99 -4.78 -2.19
N GLY A 220 14.47 -4.44 -3.41
CA GLY A 220 15.14 -3.16 -3.68
C GLY A 220 14.18 -1.97 -3.53
N ASN A 221 14.69 -0.74 -3.33
CA ASN A 221 13.82 0.43 -3.31
C ASN A 221 13.20 0.67 -4.68
N LEU A 222 11.88 0.86 -4.73
CA LEU A 222 11.13 1.11 -5.96
C LEU A 222 10.49 2.50 -5.96
N LEU A 223 9.84 2.86 -4.86
CA LEU A 223 9.18 4.16 -4.70
C LEU A 223 9.61 4.78 -3.37
N THR A 224 9.77 6.10 -3.36
CA THR A 224 9.97 6.89 -2.14
C THR A 224 8.80 7.88 -2.00
N ILE A 225 8.03 7.74 -0.95
CA ILE A 225 6.88 8.59 -0.62
C ILE A 225 7.38 9.72 0.28
N ILE A 226 7.07 10.95 -0.08
CA ILE A 226 7.40 12.16 0.67
C ILE A 226 6.16 12.62 1.43
N CYS A 227 6.24 12.64 2.78
CA CYS A 227 5.13 13.04 3.66
C CYS A 227 5.24 14.50 4.07
#